data_2be70b22cde8c37b0178c467ac4c44c0
#
_entry.id   2be70b22cde8c37b0178c467ac4c44c0
#
_cell.length_a   1.000
_cell.length_b   1.000
_cell.length_c   1.000
_cell.angle_alpha   90.00
_cell.angle_beta   90.00
_cell.angle_gamma   90.00
#
_symmetry.space_group_name_H-M   'P 1'
#
loop_
_entity.id
_entity.type
_entity.pdbx_description
1 polymer ?
#
loop_
_entity_poly.entity_id
_entity_poly.type
_entity_poly.pdbx_seq_one_letter_code
_entity_poly.pdbx_strand_id
1 'polypeptide(L)'
;MNISHLNVGILHSLIGKNDGVSIVIDQTVNAMVKDMGINLGNIYFLAAHTSPRFNAETNEIFWHKNDIHKTILANFCEEPLEDLDEMIHEYGLHAKKIIAEFIERNNIDLLIAHNTSHPYNFITAVGLGYYIEELRERGIIWPKVLVWWHDSYFERKQFENPNPVIKKYLKYLPGTYIDGIAFINNDQPSLAKRLFEQYDSKIQEIFFRERAIVVPNTSDIPWDWNNRPWNGHRLVYPPQDNYNDSFFYDIGLEDEVQKRGFGLKDTVLLLQHTRVVPRKKIELAIDFAFALEKRFQKDLKRKCIAVVVSGHSGDEQFKYKEYLREYYNIEKAARPDSNVILIFGESHILSHRDIIVDKKYYKFAEIPSIVASHGGLGTYFSEVEGYGNNLLEMISLGLPVVINRYKVYKEDIEGLGFKLPYIDDGILSDELVEKGYKILTDIEYRNEIVKHNLQVLKEKLDHKIIADKLGPLILKMFTRILSKV
;
A
#
# COMPACT_ATOMS: atom_id res chain seq x y z
N MET A 1 6.13 -30.19 12.76
CA MET A 1 6.83 -28.99 13.27
C MET A 1 5.76 -27.99 13.70
N ASN A 2 5.91 -27.40 14.86
CA ASN A 2 5.02 -26.34 15.33
C ASN A 2 5.67 -25.00 15.02
N ILE A 3 5.03 -24.19 14.15
CA ILE A 3 5.55 -22.88 13.72
C ILE A 3 5.49 -21.82 14.82
N SER A 4 4.71 -22.06 15.88
CA SER A 4 4.57 -21.08 17.00
C SER A 4 5.85 -20.81 17.78
N HIS A 5 6.87 -21.67 17.65
CA HIS A 5 8.16 -21.56 18.35
C HIS A 5 9.27 -20.92 17.51
N LEU A 6 8.97 -20.56 16.24
CA LEU A 6 9.96 -19.94 15.37
C LEU A 6 10.38 -18.55 15.85
N ASN A 7 11.69 -18.28 15.79
CA ASN A 7 12.21 -16.93 15.83
C ASN A 7 12.15 -16.35 14.41
N VAL A 8 11.35 -15.32 14.24
CA VAL A 8 11.09 -14.70 12.92
C VAL A 8 11.80 -13.36 12.85
N GLY A 9 12.67 -13.20 11.85
CA GLY A 9 13.27 -11.90 11.51
C GLY A 9 12.48 -11.24 10.38
N ILE A 10 12.19 -9.97 10.49
CA ILE A 10 11.57 -9.16 9.43
C ILE A 10 12.56 -8.08 9.01
N LEU A 11 12.90 -8.06 7.72
CA LEU A 11 13.87 -7.15 7.12
C LEU A 11 13.20 -6.27 6.08
N HIS A 12 13.26 -4.94 6.29
CA HIS A 12 12.81 -3.94 5.31
C HIS A 12 13.40 -2.56 5.64
N SER A 13 13.50 -1.67 4.64
CA SER A 13 14.02 -0.30 4.85
C SER A 13 13.16 0.54 5.81
N LEU A 14 11.83 0.40 5.75
CA LEU A 14 10.87 1.12 6.60
C LEU A 14 9.93 0.15 7.31
N ILE A 15 9.79 0.27 8.63
CA ILE A 15 8.84 -0.54 9.41
C ILE A 15 7.96 0.36 10.27
N GLY A 16 6.65 0.15 10.20
CA GLY A 16 5.66 0.92 10.95
C GLY A 16 5.50 2.38 10.50
N LYS A 17 5.75 2.66 9.23
CA LYS A 17 5.53 3.97 8.59
C LYS A 17 4.28 3.93 7.68
N ASN A 18 3.90 5.07 7.12
CA ASN A 18 2.73 5.20 6.24
C ASN A 18 3.07 4.86 4.78
N ASP A 19 3.58 3.66 4.54
CA ASP A 19 3.80 3.14 3.20
C ASP A 19 3.18 1.75 3.06
N GLY A 20 2.92 1.35 1.81
CA GLY A 20 2.21 0.12 1.53
C GLY A 20 2.88 -1.15 2.06
N VAL A 21 4.21 -1.20 2.09
CA VAL A 21 4.97 -2.36 2.59
C VAL A 21 4.92 -2.41 4.11
N SER A 22 5.10 -1.28 4.79
CA SER A 22 4.96 -1.18 6.26
C SER A 22 3.57 -1.64 6.73
N ILE A 23 2.51 -1.31 5.99
CA ILE A 23 1.15 -1.77 6.29
C ILE A 23 1.06 -3.30 6.18
N VAL A 24 1.60 -3.91 5.12
CA VAL A 24 1.61 -5.37 4.97
C VAL A 24 2.44 -6.05 6.05
N ILE A 25 3.58 -5.47 6.44
CA ILE A 25 4.38 -5.98 7.58
C ILE A 25 3.55 -6.01 8.85
N ASP A 26 2.84 -4.92 9.15
CA ASP A 26 1.99 -4.83 10.34
C ASP A 26 0.86 -5.87 10.34
N GLN A 27 0.19 -6.03 9.21
CA GLN A 27 -0.85 -7.04 9.00
C GLN A 27 -0.29 -8.46 9.16
N THR A 28 0.91 -8.71 8.62
CA THR A 28 1.58 -10.00 8.71
C THR A 28 1.96 -10.35 10.16
N VAL A 29 2.51 -9.38 10.90
CA VAL A 29 2.83 -9.56 12.33
C VAL A 29 1.56 -9.87 13.13
N ASN A 30 0.48 -9.13 12.88
CA ASN A 30 -0.81 -9.38 13.53
C ASN A 30 -1.34 -10.80 13.24
N ALA A 31 -1.29 -11.24 11.97
CA ALA A 31 -1.70 -12.59 11.58
C ALA A 31 -0.81 -13.67 12.20
N MET A 32 0.51 -13.46 12.25
CA MET A 32 1.45 -14.38 12.91
C MET A 32 1.15 -14.55 14.39
N VAL A 33 0.85 -13.46 15.09
CA VAL A 33 0.57 -13.49 16.52
C VAL A 33 -0.81 -14.08 16.81
N LYS A 34 -1.85 -13.59 16.15
CA LYS A 34 -3.25 -13.95 16.43
C LYS A 34 -3.65 -15.32 15.89
N ASP A 35 -3.23 -15.64 14.66
CA ASP A 35 -3.76 -16.78 13.92
C ASP A 35 -2.74 -17.92 13.78
N MET A 36 -1.44 -17.63 13.81
CA MET A 36 -0.38 -18.64 13.73
C MET A 36 0.21 -18.97 15.11
N GLY A 37 -0.13 -18.20 16.16
CA GLY A 37 0.31 -18.44 17.54
C GLY A 37 1.79 -18.16 17.80
N ILE A 38 2.47 -17.40 16.94
CA ILE A 38 3.86 -16.98 17.14
C ILE A 38 3.89 -15.93 18.26
N ASN A 39 4.74 -16.12 19.27
CA ASN A 39 4.89 -15.13 20.31
C ASN A 39 5.50 -13.83 19.74
N LEU A 40 4.91 -12.68 20.05
CA LEU A 40 5.45 -11.38 19.62
C LEU A 40 6.91 -11.18 20.04
N GLY A 41 7.32 -11.71 21.20
CA GLY A 41 8.70 -11.70 21.67
C GLY A 41 9.69 -12.52 20.82
N ASN A 42 9.18 -13.35 19.90
CA ASN A 42 9.98 -14.13 18.94
C ASN A 42 9.99 -13.48 17.54
N ILE A 43 9.44 -12.26 17.40
CA ILE A 43 9.46 -11.51 16.13
C ILE A 43 10.42 -10.34 16.28
N TYR A 44 11.46 -10.34 15.48
CA TYR A 44 12.57 -9.39 15.51
C TYR A 44 12.57 -8.57 14.22
N PHE A 45 13.00 -7.32 14.30
CA PHE A 45 12.94 -6.37 13.18
C PHE A 45 14.30 -5.76 12.90
N LEU A 46 14.66 -5.69 11.61
CA LEU A 46 15.84 -4.96 11.13
C LEU A 46 15.42 -4.00 10.03
N ALA A 47 15.70 -2.71 10.21
CA ALA A 47 15.28 -1.66 9.29
C ALA A 47 16.30 -0.53 9.14
N ALA A 48 16.06 0.42 8.22
CA ALA A 48 16.71 1.72 8.28
C ALA A 48 15.98 2.62 9.28
N HIS A 49 14.66 2.71 9.14
CA HIS A 49 13.82 3.53 10.01
C HIS A 49 12.61 2.77 10.51
N THR A 50 12.21 3.05 11.74
CA THR A 50 11.06 2.43 12.38
C THR A 50 10.19 3.45 13.10
N SER A 51 8.97 3.07 13.45
CA SER A 51 8.16 3.79 14.44
C SER A 51 8.44 3.26 15.85
N PRO A 52 8.19 4.04 16.91
CA PRO A 52 8.37 3.60 18.30
C PRO A 52 7.56 2.35 18.69
N ARG A 53 6.56 1.99 17.90
CA ARG A 53 5.73 0.80 18.09
C ARG A 53 6.51 -0.51 17.92
N PHE A 54 7.52 -0.50 17.06
CA PHE A 54 8.37 -1.65 16.78
C PHE A 54 9.73 -1.48 17.45
N ASN A 55 10.12 -2.45 18.26
CA ASN A 55 11.47 -2.52 18.80
C ASN A 55 12.39 -3.11 17.71
N ALA A 56 12.83 -2.27 16.77
CA ALA A 56 13.65 -2.67 15.65
C ALA A 56 15.11 -2.25 15.83
N GLU A 57 16.02 -3.14 15.41
CA GLU A 57 17.40 -2.75 15.17
C GLU A 57 17.43 -1.87 13.90
N THR A 58 18.17 -0.77 13.94
CA THR A 58 18.19 0.18 12.80
C THR A 58 19.60 0.43 12.30
N ASN A 59 19.73 0.54 10.97
CA ASN A 59 20.97 0.94 10.33
C ASN A 59 20.71 1.67 9.02
N GLU A 60 21.31 2.85 8.86
CA GLU A 60 21.16 3.72 7.69
C GLU A 60 21.61 3.08 6.36
N ILE A 61 22.39 2.00 6.41
CA ILE A 61 22.79 1.27 5.19
C ILE A 61 21.60 0.73 4.40
N PHE A 62 20.47 0.47 5.06
CA PHE A 62 19.24 -0.03 4.44
C PHE A 62 18.34 1.09 3.91
N TRP A 63 18.74 2.38 4.07
CA TRP A 63 17.93 3.50 3.64
C TRP A 63 18.20 3.91 2.18
N HIS A 64 17.19 3.78 1.32
CA HIS A 64 17.32 4.11 -0.10
C HIS A 64 17.58 5.59 -0.40
N LYS A 65 17.47 6.48 0.59
CA LYS A 65 17.80 7.92 0.46
C LYS A 65 19.15 8.28 1.07
N ASN A 66 19.94 7.32 1.55
CA ASN A 66 21.35 7.61 1.87
C ASN A 66 22.13 7.88 0.57
N ASP A 67 23.29 8.50 0.68
CA ASP A 67 24.01 9.00 -0.50
C ASP A 67 24.48 7.86 -1.44
N ILE A 68 24.78 6.69 -0.88
CA ILE A 68 25.20 5.52 -1.65
C ILE A 68 24.04 4.96 -2.46
N HIS A 69 22.89 4.73 -1.83
CA HIS A 69 21.71 4.29 -2.56
C HIS A 69 21.27 5.29 -3.63
N LYS A 70 21.34 6.60 -3.33
CA LYS A 70 21.08 7.63 -4.33
C LYS A 70 22.01 7.52 -5.53
N THR A 71 23.30 7.30 -5.28
CA THR A 71 24.29 7.10 -6.35
C THR A 71 23.98 5.85 -7.17
N ILE A 72 23.70 4.71 -6.53
CA ILE A 72 23.34 3.46 -7.21
C ILE A 72 22.06 3.64 -8.03
N LEU A 73 21.02 4.25 -7.45
CA LEU A 73 19.73 4.44 -8.13
C LEU A 73 19.83 5.42 -9.30
N ALA A 74 20.62 6.49 -9.18
CA ALA A 74 20.86 7.43 -10.26
C ALA A 74 21.63 6.79 -11.43
N ASN A 75 22.50 5.82 -11.12
CA ASN A 75 23.30 5.11 -12.12
C ASN A 75 22.71 3.76 -12.51
N PHE A 76 21.49 3.43 -12.12
CA PHE A 76 20.91 2.09 -12.31
C PHE A 76 20.80 1.70 -13.79
N CYS A 77 20.37 2.62 -14.63
CA CYS A 77 20.21 2.44 -16.08
C CYS A 77 21.19 3.31 -16.91
N GLU A 78 21.91 4.22 -16.27
CA GLU A 78 22.86 5.13 -16.92
C GLU A 78 24.20 4.44 -17.16
N GLU A 79 25.11 5.11 -17.88
CA GLU A 79 26.50 4.67 -18.01
C GLU A 79 27.11 4.51 -16.62
N PRO A 80 27.70 3.32 -16.29
CA PRO A 80 28.18 3.08 -14.93
C PRO A 80 29.37 3.97 -14.57
N LEU A 81 29.39 4.48 -13.34
CA LEU A 81 30.57 5.12 -12.77
C LEU A 81 31.72 4.10 -12.69
N GLU A 82 32.97 4.57 -12.78
CA GLU A 82 34.18 3.74 -12.78
C GLU A 82 34.28 2.87 -11.50
N ASP A 83 33.88 3.41 -10.34
CA ASP A 83 33.92 2.77 -9.03
C ASP A 83 32.61 2.11 -8.60
N LEU A 84 31.56 2.10 -9.45
CA LEU A 84 30.24 1.61 -9.08
C LEU A 84 30.25 0.14 -8.62
N ASP A 85 31.05 -0.72 -9.28
CA ASP A 85 31.16 -2.15 -8.95
C ASP A 85 31.79 -2.34 -7.56
N GLU A 86 32.89 -1.65 -7.29
CA GLU A 86 33.57 -1.65 -6.00
C GLU A 86 32.67 -1.13 -4.89
N MET A 87 32.01 -0.01 -5.12
CA MET A 87 31.05 0.59 -4.18
C MET A 87 29.94 -0.40 -3.81
N ILE A 88 29.29 -1.04 -4.79
CA ILE A 88 28.22 -2.02 -4.53
C ILE A 88 28.78 -3.20 -3.74
N HIS A 89 29.98 -3.69 -4.08
CA HIS A 89 30.60 -4.80 -3.39
C HIS A 89 30.90 -4.48 -1.93
N GLU A 90 31.56 -3.37 -1.64
CA GLU A 90 31.92 -2.95 -0.27
C GLU A 90 30.69 -2.74 0.62
N TYR A 91 29.68 -2.02 0.10
CA TYR A 91 28.44 -1.80 0.86
C TYR A 91 27.60 -3.06 0.99
N GLY A 92 27.64 -3.95 0.00
CA GLY A 92 27.08 -5.29 0.09
C GLY A 92 27.72 -6.12 1.22
N LEU A 93 29.05 -6.08 1.36
CA LEU A 93 29.75 -6.74 2.47
C LEU A 93 29.41 -6.12 3.82
N HIS A 94 29.26 -4.79 3.90
CA HIS A 94 28.84 -4.13 5.13
C HIS A 94 27.40 -4.53 5.51
N ALA A 95 26.46 -4.51 4.57
CA ALA A 95 25.09 -4.98 4.80
C ALA A 95 25.05 -6.46 5.20
N LYS A 96 25.85 -7.33 4.55
CA LYS A 96 26.02 -8.73 4.93
C LYS A 96 26.38 -8.89 6.40
N LYS A 97 27.37 -8.12 6.89
CA LYS A 97 27.83 -8.20 8.30
C LYS A 97 26.68 -7.86 9.25
N ILE A 98 25.93 -6.77 9.01
CA ILE A 98 24.83 -6.34 9.87
C ILE A 98 23.70 -7.39 9.87
N ILE A 99 23.34 -7.91 8.69
CA ILE A 99 22.31 -8.95 8.56
C ILE A 99 22.73 -10.24 9.28
N ALA A 100 23.99 -10.66 9.13
CA ALA A 100 24.53 -11.82 9.82
C ALA A 100 24.45 -11.67 11.36
N GLU A 101 24.95 -10.54 11.89
CA GLU A 101 24.91 -10.25 13.32
C GLU A 101 23.46 -10.23 13.86
N PHE A 102 22.52 -9.67 13.12
CA PHE A 102 21.09 -9.67 13.47
C PHE A 102 20.53 -11.10 13.54
N ILE A 103 20.79 -11.92 12.51
CA ILE A 103 20.30 -13.31 12.44
C ILE A 103 20.89 -14.17 13.55
N GLU A 104 22.21 -14.08 13.78
CA GLU A 104 22.91 -14.88 14.78
C GLU A 104 22.53 -14.49 16.22
N ARG A 105 22.47 -13.19 16.52
CA ARG A 105 22.12 -12.68 17.86
C ARG A 105 20.73 -13.09 18.29
N ASN A 106 19.77 -13.06 17.36
CA ASN A 106 18.37 -13.34 17.64
C ASN A 106 17.98 -14.80 17.33
N ASN A 107 18.95 -15.66 16.95
CA ASN A 107 18.73 -17.05 16.56
C ASN A 107 17.58 -17.20 15.57
N ILE A 108 17.57 -16.40 14.50
CA ILE A 108 16.46 -16.36 13.53
C ILE A 108 16.35 -17.69 12.79
N ASP A 109 15.18 -18.31 12.87
CA ASP A 109 14.82 -19.52 12.13
C ASP A 109 14.28 -19.21 10.74
N LEU A 110 13.44 -18.17 10.66
CA LEU A 110 12.79 -17.71 9.43
C LEU A 110 13.06 -16.22 9.26
N LEU A 111 13.74 -15.84 8.18
CA LEU A 111 13.87 -14.46 7.77
C LEU A 111 12.84 -14.13 6.68
N ILE A 112 12.02 -13.12 6.91
CA ILE A 112 11.10 -12.55 5.92
C ILE A 112 11.68 -11.23 5.43
N ALA A 113 12.17 -11.23 4.20
CA ALA A 113 12.73 -10.05 3.56
C ALA A 113 11.68 -9.41 2.63
N HIS A 114 11.21 -8.22 3.01
CA HIS A 114 10.21 -7.51 2.23
C HIS A 114 10.85 -6.70 1.10
N ASN A 115 10.31 -6.88 -0.09
CA ASN A 115 10.57 -6.07 -1.28
C ASN A 115 12.06 -5.99 -1.69
N THR A 116 12.83 -7.05 -1.47
CA THR A 116 14.24 -7.12 -1.91
C THR A 116 14.38 -7.23 -3.44
N SER A 117 13.28 -7.45 -4.16
CA SER A 117 13.19 -7.38 -5.62
C SER A 117 13.19 -5.94 -6.17
N HIS A 118 12.88 -4.95 -5.32
CA HIS A 118 12.83 -3.54 -5.71
C HIS A 118 14.20 -2.85 -5.54
N PRO A 119 14.66 -2.02 -6.50
CA PRO A 119 15.94 -1.30 -6.42
C PRO A 119 16.16 -0.45 -5.17
N TYR A 120 15.10 0.03 -4.52
CA TYR A 120 15.22 0.76 -3.24
C TYR A 120 15.78 -0.10 -2.10
N ASN A 121 15.80 -1.42 -2.24
CA ASN A 121 16.41 -2.35 -1.29
C ASN A 121 17.65 -3.06 -1.88
N PHE A 122 18.29 -2.44 -2.87
CA PHE A 122 19.38 -3.07 -3.65
C PHE A 122 20.54 -3.56 -2.78
N ILE A 123 21.10 -2.71 -1.92
CA ILE A 123 22.20 -3.08 -1.02
C ILE A 123 21.74 -4.13 0.02
N THR A 124 20.50 -4.02 0.49
CA THR A 124 19.90 -5.04 1.37
C THR A 124 19.86 -6.40 0.69
N ALA A 125 19.43 -6.45 -0.58
CA ALA A 125 19.35 -7.68 -1.36
C ALA A 125 20.74 -8.28 -1.62
N VAL A 126 21.73 -7.44 -1.99
CA VAL A 126 23.11 -7.86 -2.20
C VAL A 126 23.73 -8.43 -0.92
N GLY A 127 23.60 -7.70 0.20
CA GLY A 127 24.14 -8.14 1.49
C GLY A 127 23.50 -9.44 2.00
N LEU A 128 22.18 -9.56 1.88
CA LEU A 128 21.46 -10.80 2.18
C LEU A 128 21.92 -11.94 1.29
N GLY A 129 22.06 -11.71 -0.02
CA GLY A 129 22.55 -12.69 -0.97
C GLY A 129 23.93 -13.21 -0.61
N TYR A 130 24.88 -12.32 -0.34
CA TYR A 130 26.24 -12.69 0.08
C TYR A 130 26.24 -13.56 1.35
N TYR A 131 25.43 -13.21 2.34
CA TYR A 131 25.38 -13.98 3.59
C TYR A 131 24.80 -15.37 3.38
N ILE A 132 23.69 -15.46 2.68
CA ILE A 132 23.00 -16.74 2.49
C ILE A 132 23.75 -17.66 1.51
N GLU A 133 24.34 -17.12 0.42
CA GLU A 133 25.21 -17.91 -0.46
C GLU A 133 26.35 -18.55 0.32
N GLU A 134 27.07 -17.78 1.15
CA GLU A 134 28.16 -18.32 1.99
C GLU A 134 27.66 -19.43 2.93
N LEU A 135 26.51 -19.27 3.57
CA LEU A 135 25.94 -20.32 4.42
C LEU A 135 25.61 -21.60 3.61
N ARG A 136 25.02 -21.44 2.42
CA ARG A 136 24.65 -22.59 1.57
C ARG A 136 25.87 -23.34 1.03
N GLU A 137 26.94 -22.63 0.67
CA GLU A 137 28.24 -23.23 0.28
C GLU A 137 28.85 -24.05 1.41
N ARG A 138 28.66 -23.64 2.67
CA ARG A 138 29.07 -24.38 3.86
C ARG A 138 28.09 -25.49 4.25
N GLY A 139 27.03 -25.74 3.49
CA GLY A 139 26.00 -26.74 3.78
C GLY A 139 25.02 -26.34 4.90
N ILE A 140 25.04 -25.08 5.34
CA ILE A 140 24.14 -24.55 6.37
C ILE A 140 22.84 -24.11 5.70
N ILE A 141 21.71 -24.72 6.09
CA ILE A 141 20.40 -24.49 5.51
C ILE A 141 19.49 -23.55 6.33
N TRP A 142 20.07 -22.92 7.33
CA TRP A 142 19.42 -21.94 8.23
C TRP A 142 20.08 -20.57 8.09
N PRO A 143 19.32 -19.46 8.29
CA PRO A 143 17.85 -19.41 8.42
C PRO A 143 17.16 -19.82 7.11
N LYS A 144 15.86 -20.11 7.20
CA LYS A 144 15.00 -20.15 6.01
C LYS A 144 14.70 -18.73 5.57
N VAL A 145 14.72 -18.49 4.27
CA VAL A 145 14.50 -17.14 3.70
C VAL A 145 13.23 -17.13 2.86
N LEU A 146 12.27 -16.32 3.29
CA LEU A 146 11.06 -15.98 2.55
C LEU A 146 11.19 -14.55 2.02
N VAL A 147 11.10 -14.37 0.72
CA VAL A 147 10.98 -13.04 0.13
C VAL A 147 9.50 -12.69 -0.04
N TRP A 148 9.11 -11.52 0.44
CA TRP A 148 7.80 -10.96 0.16
C TRP A 148 7.91 -9.93 -0.95
N TRP A 149 7.43 -10.29 -2.13
CA TRP A 149 7.51 -9.48 -3.33
C TRP A 149 6.35 -8.50 -3.41
N HIS A 150 6.64 -7.22 -3.38
CA HIS A 150 5.66 -6.16 -3.60
C HIS A 150 5.74 -5.59 -5.00
N ASP A 151 6.95 -5.39 -5.51
CA ASP A 151 7.27 -5.09 -6.90
C ASP A 151 8.77 -5.36 -7.19
N SER A 152 9.18 -5.15 -8.43
CA SER A 152 10.54 -5.43 -8.88
C SER A 152 11.08 -4.30 -9.77
N TYR A 153 12.36 -4.38 -10.10
CA TYR A 153 13.01 -3.41 -10.97
C TYR A 153 12.36 -3.34 -12.36
N PHE A 154 11.94 -4.47 -12.93
CA PHE A 154 11.32 -4.50 -14.26
C PHE A 154 9.83 -4.14 -14.29
N GLU A 155 9.17 -4.04 -13.14
CA GLU A 155 7.82 -3.48 -13.02
C GLU A 155 7.85 -1.94 -12.95
N ARG A 156 9.05 -1.33 -12.94
CA ARG A 156 9.27 0.12 -12.86
C ARG A 156 10.06 0.60 -14.07
N LYS A 157 9.40 1.34 -14.96
CA LYS A 157 9.98 1.83 -16.22
C LYS A 157 11.37 2.48 -16.07
N GLN A 158 11.58 3.21 -14.97
CA GLN A 158 12.86 3.87 -14.68
C GLN A 158 14.02 2.92 -14.34
N PHE A 159 13.73 1.62 -14.09
CA PHE A 159 14.74 0.60 -13.76
C PHE A 159 14.75 -0.57 -14.74
N GLU A 160 13.96 -0.48 -15.82
CA GLU A 160 13.74 -1.60 -16.75
C GLU A 160 15.00 -2.06 -17.49
N ASN A 161 15.95 -1.16 -17.74
CA ASN A 161 17.17 -1.43 -18.51
C ASN A 161 18.43 -1.19 -17.67
N PRO A 162 18.71 -2.04 -16.67
CA PRO A 162 19.90 -1.87 -15.82
C PRO A 162 21.20 -1.98 -16.59
N ASN A 163 22.20 -1.20 -16.19
CA ASN A 163 23.53 -1.21 -16.82
C ASN A 163 24.31 -2.51 -16.53
N PRO A 164 25.45 -2.75 -17.23
CA PRO A 164 26.21 -3.99 -17.08
C PRO A 164 26.73 -4.27 -15.67
N VAL A 165 27.06 -3.24 -14.88
CA VAL A 165 27.51 -3.40 -13.49
C VAL A 165 26.35 -3.85 -12.61
N ILE A 166 25.22 -3.16 -12.68
CA ILE A 166 24.00 -3.52 -11.93
C ILE A 166 23.56 -4.95 -12.27
N LYS A 167 23.62 -5.35 -13.56
CA LYS A 167 23.25 -6.71 -14.00
C LYS A 167 23.98 -7.82 -13.28
N LYS A 168 25.23 -7.62 -12.85
CA LYS A 168 25.99 -8.63 -12.08
C LYS A 168 25.31 -8.99 -10.75
N TYR A 169 24.58 -8.05 -10.16
CA TYR A 169 23.94 -8.16 -8.84
C TYR A 169 22.46 -8.52 -8.89
N LEU A 170 21.83 -8.50 -10.07
CA LEU A 170 20.40 -8.81 -10.20
C LEU A 170 20.05 -10.23 -9.74
N LYS A 171 21.00 -11.15 -9.73
CA LYS A 171 20.83 -12.49 -9.16
C LYS A 171 20.45 -12.48 -7.67
N TYR A 172 20.59 -11.36 -6.98
CA TYR A 172 20.21 -11.16 -5.59
C TYR A 172 18.83 -10.48 -5.40
N LEU A 173 18.09 -10.18 -6.48
CA LEU A 173 16.82 -9.48 -6.45
C LEU A 173 15.64 -10.33 -7.00
N PRO A 174 15.12 -11.33 -6.28
CA PRO A 174 15.40 -11.81 -4.92
C PRO A 174 16.48 -12.87 -4.80
N GLY A 175 17.06 -13.42 -5.77
CA GLY A 175 18.14 -14.37 -5.70
C GLY A 175 17.73 -15.84 -5.52
N THR A 176 18.73 -16.64 -5.82
CA THR A 176 18.67 -18.10 -5.92
C THR A 176 18.69 -18.80 -4.56
N TYR A 177 19.01 -18.08 -3.52
CA TYR A 177 19.18 -18.55 -2.16
C TYR A 177 17.89 -18.65 -1.36
N ILE A 178 16.77 -18.15 -1.88
CA ILE A 178 15.50 -18.10 -1.16
C ILE A 178 14.87 -19.49 -1.03
N ASP A 179 14.20 -19.72 0.10
CA ASP A 179 13.47 -20.95 0.39
C ASP A 179 11.98 -20.84 0.04
N GLY A 180 11.46 -19.63 -0.11
CA GLY A 180 10.09 -19.37 -0.51
C GLY A 180 9.87 -17.94 -0.98
N ILE A 181 8.74 -17.70 -1.65
CA ILE A 181 8.36 -16.38 -2.14
C ILE A 181 6.84 -16.17 -1.97
N ALA A 182 6.47 -15.02 -1.43
CA ALA A 182 5.08 -14.56 -1.35
C ALA A 182 4.89 -13.36 -2.28
N PHE A 183 3.88 -13.41 -3.12
CA PHE A 183 3.46 -12.35 -4.05
C PHE A 183 2.20 -11.67 -3.53
N ILE A 184 1.96 -10.43 -3.92
CA ILE A 184 0.76 -9.69 -3.52
C ILE A 184 -0.39 -9.79 -4.53
N ASN A 185 -0.12 -10.23 -5.76
CA ASN A 185 -1.14 -10.40 -6.82
C ASN A 185 -0.82 -11.58 -7.74
N ASN A 186 -1.80 -11.99 -8.56
CA ASN A 186 -1.69 -13.16 -9.42
C ASN A 186 -0.84 -12.95 -10.70
N ASP A 187 -0.51 -11.73 -11.07
CA ASP A 187 0.36 -11.44 -12.22
C ASP A 187 1.85 -11.67 -11.90
N GLN A 188 2.24 -11.37 -10.67
CA GLN A 188 3.64 -11.39 -10.22
C GLN A 188 4.34 -12.75 -10.33
N PRO A 189 3.72 -13.91 -10.06
CA PRO A 189 4.38 -15.20 -10.25
C PRO A 189 4.90 -15.41 -11.68
N SER A 190 4.16 -14.97 -12.70
CA SER A 190 4.57 -15.05 -14.10
C SER A 190 5.74 -14.12 -14.41
N LEU A 191 5.71 -12.91 -13.86
CA LEU A 191 6.77 -11.92 -13.99
C LEU A 191 8.06 -12.39 -13.30
N ALA A 192 7.95 -12.96 -12.10
CA ALA A 192 9.10 -13.42 -11.31
C ALA A 192 9.85 -14.58 -11.95
N LYS A 193 9.21 -15.39 -12.81
CA LYS A 193 9.91 -16.48 -13.54
C LYS A 193 11.12 -15.98 -14.31
N ARG A 194 11.11 -14.74 -14.81
CA ARG A 194 12.24 -14.11 -15.52
C ARG A 194 13.53 -14.08 -14.70
N LEU A 195 13.43 -14.00 -13.36
CA LEU A 195 14.60 -14.02 -12.47
C LEU A 195 15.15 -15.43 -12.22
N PHE A 196 14.41 -16.44 -12.62
CA PHE A 196 14.76 -17.85 -12.44
C PHE A 196 15.12 -18.55 -13.76
N GLU A 197 15.23 -17.82 -14.88
CA GLU A 197 15.53 -18.36 -16.21
C GLU A 197 16.88 -19.07 -16.28
N GLN A 198 17.80 -18.78 -15.38
CA GLN A 198 19.09 -19.46 -15.23
C GLN A 198 18.99 -20.89 -14.68
N TYR A 199 17.82 -21.28 -14.15
CA TYR A 199 17.59 -22.62 -13.64
C TYR A 199 16.93 -23.52 -14.67
N ASP A 200 17.13 -24.83 -14.50
CA ASP A 200 16.37 -25.85 -15.24
C ASP A 200 14.85 -25.61 -15.09
N SER A 201 14.13 -25.76 -16.19
CA SER A 201 12.69 -25.50 -16.23
C SER A 201 11.87 -26.33 -15.23
N LYS A 202 12.31 -27.58 -14.94
CA LYS A 202 11.66 -28.44 -13.93
C LYS A 202 11.90 -27.90 -12.52
N ILE A 203 13.10 -27.40 -12.24
CA ILE A 203 13.43 -26.77 -10.95
C ILE A 203 12.56 -25.54 -10.75
N GLN A 204 12.43 -24.68 -11.78
CA GLN A 204 11.53 -23.53 -11.73
C GLN A 204 10.08 -23.95 -11.44
N GLU A 205 9.57 -24.91 -12.20
CA GLU A 205 8.19 -25.39 -12.04
C GLU A 205 7.93 -25.92 -10.62
N ILE A 206 8.85 -26.75 -10.10
CA ILE A 206 8.76 -27.26 -8.73
C ILE A 206 8.80 -26.14 -7.71
N PHE A 207 9.71 -25.17 -7.86
CA PHE A 207 9.81 -24.04 -6.94
C PHE A 207 8.52 -23.22 -6.91
N PHE A 208 8.00 -22.81 -8.08
CA PHE A 208 6.78 -22.00 -8.15
C PHE A 208 5.53 -22.76 -7.66
N ARG A 209 5.49 -24.07 -7.81
CA ARG A 209 4.40 -24.90 -7.28
C ARG A 209 4.45 -25.11 -5.77
N GLU A 210 5.65 -25.34 -5.21
CA GLU A 210 5.81 -25.79 -3.83
C GLU A 210 6.28 -24.68 -2.88
N ARG A 211 6.92 -23.63 -3.39
CA ARG A 211 7.62 -22.60 -2.62
C ARG A 211 7.17 -21.17 -2.93
N ALA A 212 6.19 -21.01 -3.81
CA ALA A 212 5.63 -19.71 -4.15
C ALA A 212 4.13 -19.67 -3.82
N ILE A 213 3.65 -18.53 -3.36
CA ILE A 213 2.24 -18.33 -3.03
C ILE A 213 1.83 -16.87 -3.28
N VAL A 214 0.56 -16.67 -3.64
CA VAL A 214 -0.05 -15.34 -3.67
C VAL A 214 -0.76 -15.10 -2.36
N VAL A 215 -0.30 -14.11 -1.60
CA VAL A 215 -0.92 -13.59 -0.38
C VAL A 215 -1.45 -12.20 -0.70
N PRO A 216 -2.75 -12.02 -0.94
CA PRO A 216 -3.30 -10.73 -1.31
C PRO A 216 -3.11 -9.75 -0.16
N ASN A 217 -3.06 -8.46 -0.48
CA ASN A 217 -3.15 -7.45 0.56
C ASN A 217 -4.52 -7.52 1.22
N THR A 218 -4.56 -7.30 2.51
CA THR A 218 -5.74 -7.47 3.36
C THR A 218 -6.11 -6.17 4.04
N SER A 219 -7.27 -6.11 4.64
CA SER A 219 -7.64 -5.02 5.53
C SER A 219 -8.51 -5.54 6.66
N ASP A 220 -8.20 -5.13 7.88
CA ASP A 220 -9.06 -5.39 9.02
C ASP A 220 -10.18 -4.35 9.06
N ILE A 221 -11.34 -4.75 9.60
CA ILE A 221 -12.43 -3.82 9.88
C ILE A 221 -12.28 -3.38 11.35
N PRO A 222 -11.82 -2.13 11.58
CA PRO A 222 -11.41 -1.70 12.92
C PRO A 222 -12.58 -1.33 13.85
N TRP A 223 -13.79 -1.76 13.55
CA TRP A 223 -15.01 -1.43 14.31
C TRP A 223 -16.05 -2.53 14.21
N ASP A 224 -16.97 -2.58 15.19
CA ASP A 224 -18.06 -3.56 15.24
C ASP A 224 -19.25 -3.10 14.37
N TRP A 225 -19.09 -3.26 13.06
CA TRP A 225 -20.06 -2.82 12.08
C TRP A 225 -21.37 -3.65 12.07
N ASN A 226 -21.34 -4.89 12.56
CA ASN A 226 -22.50 -5.76 12.63
C ASN A 226 -23.48 -5.35 13.75
N ASN A 227 -22.94 -4.89 14.89
CA ASN A 227 -23.70 -4.59 16.08
C ASN A 227 -23.87 -3.06 16.31
N ARG A 228 -23.32 -2.24 15.43
CA ARG A 228 -23.48 -0.78 15.54
C ARG A 228 -24.89 -0.35 15.18
N PRO A 229 -25.54 0.43 16.05
CA PRO A 229 -26.84 0.99 15.74
C PRO A 229 -26.74 1.98 14.59
N TRP A 230 -27.78 1.99 13.76
CA TRP A 230 -27.96 3.03 12.76
C TRP A 230 -28.31 4.34 13.46
N ASN A 231 -27.49 5.36 13.31
CA ASN A 231 -27.83 6.69 13.80
C ASN A 231 -28.73 7.39 12.76
N GLY A 232 -30.05 7.25 12.98
CA GLY A 232 -31.03 7.71 12.00
C GLY A 232 -31.03 6.85 10.74
N HIS A 233 -30.27 7.22 9.74
CA HIS A 233 -30.17 6.54 8.45
C HIS A 233 -28.73 6.24 8.03
N ARG A 234 -27.77 6.32 8.96
CA ARG A 234 -26.34 6.10 8.65
C ARG A 234 -25.71 5.15 9.65
N LEU A 235 -24.74 4.36 9.16
CA LEU A 235 -23.83 3.65 10.05
C LEU A 235 -23.00 4.65 10.85
N VAL A 236 -22.78 4.36 12.13
CA VAL A 236 -21.91 5.16 12.98
C VAL A 236 -20.49 4.64 12.83
N TYR A 237 -19.59 5.49 12.39
CA TYR A 237 -18.20 5.13 12.12
C TYR A 237 -17.27 5.51 13.28
N PRO A 238 -16.22 4.74 13.55
CA PRO A 238 -15.16 5.14 14.46
C PRO A 238 -14.16 6.11 13.77
N PRO A 239 -13.36 6.85 14.51
CA PRO A 239 -13.45 6.97 15.96
C PRO A 239 -14.65 7.83 16.38
N GLN A 240 -15.24 7.51 17.54
CA GLN A 240 -16.39 8.21 18.08
C GLN A 240 -16.00 9.21 19.17
N ASP A 241 -14.77 9.71 19.13
CA ASP A 241 -14.33 10.80 19.98
C ASP A 241 -14.43 12.14 19.23
N ASN A 242 -14.41 13.23 19.95
CA ASN A 242 -14.51 14.58 19.40
C ASN A 242 -13.21 15.06 18.73
N TYR A 243 -12.16 14.21 18.64
CA TYR A 243 -10.89 14.63 18.08
C TYR A 243 -11.03 15.03 16.61
N ASN A 244 -11.83 14.32 15.86
CA ASN A 244 -11.96 14.52 14.42
C ASN A 244 -13.01 15.57 14.01
N ASP A 245 -13.78 16.14 14.97
CA ASP A 245 -14.92 17.03 14.69
C ASP A 245 -14.49 18.33 13.99
N SER A 246 -13.28 18.83 14.27
CA SER A 246 -12.76 20.07 13.66
C SER A 246 -11.99 19.84 12.36
N PHE A 247 -11.93 18.62 11.81
CA PHE A 247 -11.11 18.31 10.64
C PHE A 247 -11.38 19.24 9.45
N PHE A 248 -12.66 19.42 9.07
CA PHE A 248 -13.01 20.22 7.90
C PHE A 248 -12.78 21.72 8.12
N TYR A 249 -12.90 22.18 9.37
CA TYR A 249 -12.52 23.54 9.75
C TYR A 249 -10.99 23.72 9.63
N ASP A 250 -10.23 22.83 10.23
CA ASP A 250 -8.76 22.93 10.30
C ASP A 250 -8.10 22.86 8.92
N ILE A 251 -8.64 22.09 7.97
CA ILE A 251 -8.15 22.08 6.58
C ILE A 251 -8.68 23.25 5.73
N GLY A 252 -9.49 24.16 6.31
CA GLY A 252 -10.05 25.34 5.65
C GLY A 252 -11.24 25.07 4.73
N LEU A 253 -11.82 23.86 4.76
CA LEU A 253 -12.97 23.54 3.91
C LEU A 253 -14.23 24.30 4.33
N GLU A 254 -14.50 24.43 5.63
CA GLU A 254 -15.70 25.12 6.11
C GLU A 254 -15.73 26.57 5.69
N ASP A 255 -14.59 27.28 5.75
CA ASP A 255 -14.47 28.66 5.31
C ASP A 255 -14.76 28.79 3.79
N GLU A 256 -14.23 27.87 3.00
CA GLU A 256 -14.44 27.87 1.55
C GLU A 256 -15.89 27.58 1.15
N VAL A 257 -16.55 26.71 1.89
CA VAL A 257 -17.98 26.39 1.71
C VAL A 257 -18.85 27.59 2.09
N GLN A 258 -18.56 28.25 3.23
CA GLN A 258 -19.29 29.42 3.71
C GLN A 258 -19.19 30.62 2.77
N LYS A 259 -17.99 30.89 2.19
CA LYS A 259 -17.81 31.93 1.18
C LYS A 259 -18.71 31.75 -0.05
N ARG A 260 -19.18 30.54 -0.33
CA ARG A 260 -20.12 30.20 -1.43
C ARG A 260 -21.58 30.19 -0.99
N GLY A 261 -21.85 30.51 0.28
CA GLY A 261 -23.18 30.54 0.84
C GLY A 261 -23.79 29.17 1.15
N PHE A 262 -22.92 28.19 1.46
CA PHE A 262 -23.33 26.83 1.87
C PHE A 262 -22.88 26.53 3.29
N GLY A 263 -23.51 25.54 3.90
CA GLY A 263 -23.00 24.86 5.09
C GLY A 263 -22.40 23.49 4.75
N LEU A 264 -21.68 22.88 5.68
CA LEU A 264 -21.14 21.55 5.51
C LEU A 264 -22.24 20.50 5.21
N LYS A 265 -23.44 20.67 5.76
CA LYS A 265 -24.61 19.81 5.51
C LYS A 265 -25.11 19.86 4.05
N ASP A 266 -24.84 20.96 3.36
CA ASP A 266 -25.17 21.14 1.94
C ASP A 266 -24.02 20.82 1.02
N THR A 267 -22.93 20.29 1.56
CA THR A 267 -21.71 19.95 0.83
C THR A 267 -21.63 18.44 0.64
N VAL A 268 -21.42 18.03 -0.59
CA VAL A 268 -21.05 16.66 -0.96
C VAL A 268 -19.55 16.53 -0.81
N LEU A 269 -19.10 15.55 -0.05
CA LEU A 269 -17.69 15.27 0.19
C LEU A 269 -17.21 14.13 -0.69
N LEU A 270 -16.23 14.40 -1.53
CA LEU A 270 -15.49 13.40 -2.32
C LEU A 270 -14.10 13.25 -1.73
N LEU A 271 -13.72 12.05 -1.35
CA LEU A 271 -12.39 11.78 -0.77
C LEU A 271 -11.47 11.11 -1.78
N GLN A 272 -10.37 11.75 -2.10
CA GLN A 272 -9.25 11.15 -2.79
C GLN A 272 -8.18 10.73 -1.76
N HIS A 273 -8.26 9.48 -1.31
CA HIS A 273 -7.42 8.93 -0.24
C HIS A 273 -6.19 8.22 -0.80
N THR A 274 -5.33 8.95 -1.51
CA THR A 274 -4.12 8.41 -2.15
C THR A 274 -2.99 9.42 -2.10
N ARG A 275 -1.75 8.97 -2.30
CA ARG A 275 -0.62 9.89 -2.56
C ARG A 275 -0.91 10.74 -3.80
N VAL A 276 -0.39 11.97 -3.82
CA VAL A 276 -0.55 12.90 -4.94
C VAL A 276 0.52 12.60 -5.99
N VAL A 277 0.22 11.64 -6.89
CA VAL A 277 1.12 11.18 -7.96
C VAL A 277 0.34 10.95 -9.26
N PRO A 278 0.95 11.15 -10.46
CA PRO A 278 0.24 11.13 -11.74
C PRO A 278 -0.59 9.87 -12.00
N ARG A 279 -0.09 8.68 -11.63
CA ARG A 279 -0.81 7.41 -11.82
C ARG A 279 -2.11 7.29 -11.03
N LYS A 280 -2.36 8.19 -10.08
CA LYS A 280 -3.60 8.23 -9.28
C LYS A 280 -4.74 8.97 -9.98
N LYS A 281 -4.44 9.66 -11.08
CA LYS A 281 -5.44 10.34 -11.93
C LYS A 281 -6.43 11.18 -11.13
N ILE A 282 -5.89 12.05 -10.26
CA ILE A 282 -6.72 12.88 -9.36
C ILE A 282 -7.56 13.89 -10.15
N GLU A 283 -7.12 14.28 -11.34
CA GLU A 283 -7.90 15.08 -12.30
C GLU A 283 -9.28 14.47 -12.59
N LEU A 284 -9.40 13.13 -12.65
CA LEU A 284 -10.69 12.47 -12.85
C LEU A 284 -11.63 12.64 -11.65
N ALA A 285 -11.11 12.79 -10.43
CA ALA A 285 -11.94 13.11 -9.28
C ALA A 285 -12.47 14.55 -9.34
N ILE A 286 -11.71 15.47 -9.91
CA ILE A 286 -12.11 16.86 -10.18
C ILE A 286 -13.22 16.87 -11.25
N ASP A 287 -13.04 16.16 -12.36
CA ASP A 287 -14.04 16.05 -13.44
C ASP A 287 -15.33 15.40 -12.94
N PHE A 288 -15.21 14.35 -12.11
CA PHE A 288 -16.34 13.70 -11.49
C PHE A 288 -17.12 14.66 -10.58
N ALA A 289 -16.43 15.54 -9.85
CA ALA A 289 -17.08 16.55 -9.02
C ALA A 289 -17.91 17.54 -9.84
N PHE A 290 -17.37 18.04 -10.98
CA PHE A 290 -18.11 18.91 -11.88
C PHE A 290 -19.32 18.19 -12.53
N ALA A 291 -19.14 16.93 -12.92
CA ALA A 291 -20.22 16.13 -13.48
C ALA A 291 -21.34 15.87 -12.46
N LEU A 292 -20.98 15.57 -11.20
CA LEU A 292 -21.94 15.42 -10.10
C LEU A 292 -22.69 16.72 -9.81
N GLU A 293 -22.00 17.87 -9.77
CA GLU A 293 -22.65 19.16 -9.58
C GLU A 293 -23.72 19.38 -10.65
N LYS A 294 -23.39 19.17 -11.92
CA LYS A 294 -24.33 19.26 -13.03
C LYS A 294 -25.50 18.29 -12.87
N ARG A 295 -25.25 17.09 -12.33
CA ARG A 295 -26.27 16.09 -12.05
C ARG A 295 -27.24 16.55 -10.96
N PHE A 296 -26.71 17.12 -9.85
CA PHE A 296 -27.54 17.71 -8.79
C PHE A 296 -28.40 18.87 -9.28
N GLN A 297 -27.86 19.72 -10.15
CA GLN A 297 -28.58 20.84 -10.75
C GLN A 297 -29.77 20.41 -11.59
N LYS A 298 -29.70 19.26 -12.28
CA LYS A 298 -30.84 18.70 -13.04
C LYS A 298 -32.06 18.43 -12.15
N ASP A 299 -31.84 18.07 -10.88
CA ASP A 299 -32.89 17.85 -9.90
C ASP A 299 -33.23 19.11 -9.08
N LEU A 300 -32.83 20.28 -9.57
CA LEU A 300 -32.99 21.58 -8.90
C LEU A 300 -32.38 21.64 -7.50
N LYS A 301 -31.40 20.79 -7.22
CA LYS A 301 -30.66 20.74 -5.96
C LYS A 301 -29.36 21.52 -6.11
N ARG A 302 -29.25 22.64 -5.43
CA ARG A 302 -27.98 23.39 -5.36
C ARG A 302 -27.13 22.78 -4.25
N LYS A 303 -25.94 22.27 -4.60
CA LYS A 303 -24.97 21.65 -3.68
C LYS A 303 -23.58 22.22 -3.92
N CYS A 304 -22.77 22.29 -2.88
CA CYS A 304 -21.33 22.42 -2.98
C CYS A 304 -20.72 21.03 -3.10
N ILE A 305 -19.74 20.82 -3.98
CA ILE A 305 -19.03 19.55 -4.13
C ILE A 305 -17.58 19.79 -3.77
N ALA A 306 -17.10 19.15 -2.72
CA ALA A 306 -15.72 19.31 -2.25
C ALA A 306 -14.89 18.04 -2.52
N VAL A 307 -13.84 18.17 -3.32
CA VAL A 307 -12.82 17.15 -3.50
C VAL A 307 -11.74 17.37 -2.43
N VAL A 308 -11.69 16.46 -1.45
CA VAL A 308 -10.69 16.47 -0.37
C VAL A 308 -9.59 15.48 -0.71
N VAL A 309 -8.38 15.97 -0.93
CA VAL A 309 -7.18 15.16 -1.19
C VAL A 309 -6.40 15.01 0.12
N SER A 310 -6.37 13.79 0.67
CA SER A 310 -5.76 13.50 1.98
C SER A 310 -4.30 13.07 1.92
N GLY A 311 -3.82 12.65 0.77
CA GLY A 311 -2.47 12.11 0.63
C GLY A 311 -1.39 13.17 0.49
N HIS A 312 -0.16 12.77 0.85
CA HIS A 312 1.00 13.64 0.71
C HIS A 312 1.56 13.64 -0.71
N SER A 313 2.04 14.80 -1.13
CA SER A 313 2.94 14.95 -2.28
C SER A 313 4.38 14.73 -1.78
N GLY A 314 5.09 13.74 -2.31
CA GLY A 314 6.54 13.61 -2.07
C GLY A 314 7.32 14.69 -2.83
N ASP A 315 8.61 14.91 -2.46
CA ASP A 315 9.46 15.97 -3.02
C ASP A 315 9.55 15.98 -4.57
N GLU A 316 9.52 14.81 -5.20
CA GLU A 316 9.50 14.66 -6.67
C GLU A 316 8.13 14.97 -7.31
N GLN A 317 7.11 15.26 -6.52
CA GLN A 317 5.70 15.27 -6.94
C GLN A 317 5.01 16.64 -6.77
N PHE A 318 5.76 17.65 -6.32
CA PHE A 318 5.27 19.03 -6.24
C PHE A 318 4.66 19.48 -7.57
N LYS A 319 5.29 19.14 -8.69
CA LYS A 319 4.82 19.46 -10.04
C LYS A 319 3.41 18.92 -10.34
N TYR A 320 3.09 17.73 -9.86
CA TYR A 320 1.76 17.16 -10.11
C TYR A 320 0.68 17.84 -9.26
N LYS A 321 0.98 18.22 -8.03
CA LYS A 321 0.06 19.01 -7.20
C LYS A 321 -0.23 20.39 -7.78
N GLU A 322 0.81 21.06 -8.30
CA GLU A 322 0.66 22.33 -9.01
C GLU A 322 -0.17 22.17 -10.28
N TYR A 323 0.12 21.14 -11.07
CA TYR A 323 -0.70 20.77 -12.23
C TYR A 323 -2.18 20.58 -11.86
N LEU A 324 -2.50 19.87 -10.77
CA LEU A 324 -3.88 19.67 -10.33
C LEU A 324 -4.56 20.98 -9.92
N ARG A 325 -3.82 21.91 -9.29
CA ARG A 325 -4.35 23.24 -8.98
C ARG A 325 -4.64 24.06 -10.23
N GLU A 326 -3.72 24.04 -11.17
CA GLU A 326 -3.88 24.72 -12.45
C GLU A 326 -5.04 24.12 -13.25
N TYR A 327 -5.09 22.81 -13.35
CA TYR A 327 -6.19 22.06 -13.97
C TYR A 327 -7.55 22.46 -13.38
N TYR A 328 -7.66 22.40 -12.04
CA TYR A 328 -8.89 22.83 -11.36
C TYR A 328 -9.25 24.29 -11.64
N ASN A 329 -8.27 25.19 -11.66
CA ASN A 329 -8.52 26.61 -11.93
C ASN A 329 -9.02 26.86 -13.37
N ILE A 330 -8.49 26.14 -14.35
CA ILE A 330 -8.95 26.20 -15.73
C ILE A 330 -10.39 25.71 -15.84
N GLU A 331 -10.69 24.53 -15.26
CA GLU A 331 -12.01 23.93 -15.26
C GLU A 331 -13.04 24.81 -14.53
N LYS A 332 -12.62 25.42 -13.43
CA LYS A 332 -13.44 26.37 -12.66
C LYS A 332 -13.69 27.67 -13.41
N ALA A 333 -12.69 28.21 -14.11
CA ALA A 333 -12.83 29.41 -14.93
C ALA A 333 -13.82 29.20 -16.11
N ALA A 334 -13.84 28.00 -16.68
CA ALA A 334 -14.82 27.63 -17.70
C ALA A 334 -16.25 27.48 -17.14
N ARG A 335 -16.41 27.41 -15.81
CA ARG A 335 -17.69 27.23 -15.09
C ARG A 335 -17.79 28.22 -13.92
N PRO A 336 -17.94 29.53 -14.17
CA PRO A 336 -17.86 30.58 -13.13
C PRO A 336 -18.88 30.37 -12.00
N ASP A 337 -20.06 29.87 -12.31
CA ASP A 337 -21.16 29.62 -11.34
C ASP A 337 -21.05 28.28 -10.59
N SER A 338 -20.03 27.47 -10.89
CA SER A 338 -19.81 26.19 -10.21
C SER A 338 -19.43 26.37 -8.74
N ASN A 339 -19.92 25.48 -7.88
CA ASN A 339 -19.60 25.42 -6.46
C ASN A 339 -18.69 24.22 -6.12
N VAL A 340 -17.95 23.72 -7.09
CA VAL A 340 -16.90 22.71 -6.84
C VAL A 340 -15.73 23.36 -6.12
N ILE A 341 -15.14 22.64 -5.16
CA ILE A 341 -13.97 23.03 -4.34
C ILE A 341 -12.93 21.91 -4.42
N LEU A 342 -11.66 22.26 -4.55
CA LEU A 342 -10.52 21.36 -4.39
C LEU A 342 -9.73 21.76 -3.14
N ILE A 343 -9.59 20.82 -2.18
CA ILE A 343 -8.84 21.03 -0.93
C ILE A 343 -7.76 19.96 -0.78
N PHE A 344 -6.53 20.38 -0.46
CA PHE A 344 -5.44 19.50 -0.07
C PHE A 344 -5.27 19.53 1.45
N GLY A 345 -5.58 18.41 2.12
CA GLY A 345 -5.53 18.29 3.59
C GLY A 345 -4.14 17.96 4.15
N GLU A 346 -3.13 17.70 3.32
CA GLU A 346 -1.83 17.15 3.72
C GLU A 346 -1.12 17.92 4.85
N SER A 347 -1.35 19.24 4.94
CA SER A 347 -0.72 20.08 5.99
C SER A 347 -1.25 19.79 7.40
N HIS A 348 -2.35 19.05 7.55
CA HIS A 348 -2.97 18.66 8.81
C HIS A 348 -3.05 17.14 8.99
N ILE A 349 -2.38 16.35 8.15
CA ILE A 349 -2.49 14.89 8.18
C ILE A 349 -1.11 14.27 8.40
N LEU A 350 -1.01 13.39 9.40
CA LEU A 350 0.18 12.59 9.76
C LEU A 350 -0.16 11.11 9.85
N SER A 351 0.84 10.28 10.17
CA SER A 351 0.67 8.85 10.47
C SER A 351 -0.05 8.59 11.79
N HIS A 352 -0.13 9.57 12.66
CA HIS A 352 -0.73 9.51 13.98
C HIS A 352 -1.40 10.86 14.30
N ARG A 353 -2.26 10.87 15.30
CA ARG A 353 -2.82 12.11 15.85
C ARG A 353 -1.75 12.84 16.63
N ASP A 354 -1.65 14.16 16.48
CA ASP A 354 -0.70 14.99 17.21
C ASP A 354 -1.23 16.44 17.35
N ILE A 355 -0.64 17.19 18.28
CA ILE A 355 -0.84 18.63 18.43
C ILE A 355 0.56 19.24 18.57
N ILE A 356 1.01 19.93 17.53
CA ILE A 356 2.34 20.56 17.48
C ILE A 356 2.15 22.06 17.38
N VAL A 357 2.63 22.79 18.38
CA VAL A 357 2.54 24.27 18.44
C VAL A 357 1.11 24.76 18.15
N ASP A 358 0.13 24.24 18.90
CA ASP A 358 -1.31 24.52 18.77
C ASP A 358 -1.96 24.13 17.44
N LYS A 359 -1.21 23.52 16.52
CA LYS A 359 -1.72 22.99 15.27
C LYS A 359 -2.06 21.50 15.43
N LYS A 360 -3.30 21.18 15.13
CA LYS A 360 -3.85 19.82 15.23
C LYS A 360 -3.55 19.03 13.98
N TYR A 361 -3.11 17.77 14.16
CA TYR A 361 -2.84 16.82 13.10
C TYR A 361 -3.70 15.58 13.22
N TYR A 362 -4.27 15.16 12.10
CA TYR A 362 -5.19 14.02 11.98
C TYR A 362 -4.46 12.79 11.46
N LYS A 363 -4.86 11.63 11.95
CA LYS A 363 -4.30 10.38 11.49
C LYS A 363 -4.82 10.03 10.09
N PHE A 364 -3.92 9.81 9.14
CA PHE A 364 -4.25 9.48 7.74
C PHE A 364 -5.29 8.37 7.64
N ALA A 365 -5.08 7.25 8.34
CA ALA A 365 -5.97 6.09 8.36
C ALA A 365 -7.39 6.36 8.92
N GLU A 366 -7.65 7.52 9.53
CA GLU A 366 -8.98 7.89 10.07
C GLU A 366 -9.79 8.77 9.12
N ILE A 367 -9.15 9.37 8.11
CA ILE A 367 -9.81 10.33 7.21
C ILE A 367 -11.00 9.71 6.47
N PRO A 368 -10.94 8.45 5.96
CA PRO A 368 -12.10 7.84 5.31
C PRO A 368 -13.32 7.74 6.25
N SER A 369 -13.12 7.47 7.55
CA SER A 369 -14.24 7.42 8.52
C SER A 369 -14.87 8.79 8.76
N ILE A 370 -14.06 9.86 8.75
CA ILE A 370 -14.57 11.25 8.89
C ILE A 370 -15.49 11.56 7.71
N VAL A 371 -15.03 11.30 6.49
CA VAL A 371 -15.82 11.56 5.28
C VAL A 371 -17.06 10.67 5.21
N ALA A 372 -16.92 9.38 5.59
CA ALA A 372 -18.02 8.43 5.62
C ALA A 372 -19.14 8.86 6.60
N SER A 373 -18.78 9.37 7.79
CA SER A 373 -19.76 9.84 8.80
C SER A 373 -20.57 11.05 8.31
N HIS A 374 -20.01 11.82 7.38
CA HIS A 374 -20.71 12.95 6.74
C HIS A 374 -21.42 12.54 5.43
N GLY A 375 -21.52 11.26 5.12
CA GLY A 375 -22.20 10.76 3.93
C GLY A 375 -21.43 10.97 2.63
N GLY A 376 -20.12 11.16 2.71
CA GLY A 376 -19.27 11.37 1.54
C GLY A 376 -19.00 10.09 0.73
N LEU A 377 -18.27 10.22 -0.36
CA LEU A 377 -17.95 9.17 -1.33
C LEU A 377 -16.45 9.16 -1.60
N GLY A 378 -15.84 7.99 -1.64
CA GLY A 378 -14.45 7.83 -2.04
C GLY A 378 -14.28 7.85 -3.56
N THR A 379 -13.19 8.41 -4.05
CA THR A 379 -12.76 8.32 -5.44
C THR A 379 -11.42 7.57 -5.53
N TYR A 380 -11.31 6.59 -6.44
CA TYR A 380 -10.12 5.79 -6.61
C TYR A 380 -9.87 5.52 -8.10
N PHE A 381 -9.47 6.58 -8.82
CA PHE A 381 -9.31 6.52 -10.28
C PHE A 381 -7.90 6.12 -10.73
N SER A 382 -7.15 5.43 -9.87
CA SER A 382 -5.80 4.98 -10.19
C SER A 382 -5.74 4.17 -11.49
N GLU A 383 -4.72 4.46 -12.29
CA GLU A 383 -4.42 3.74 -13.54
C GLU A 383 -3.63 2.45 -13.26
N VAL A 384 -2.68 2.52 -12.31
CA VAL A 384 -1.82 1.41 -11.94
C VAL A 384 -1.68 1.31 -10.43
N GLU A 385 -1.88 0.10 -9.89
CA GLU A 385 -1.68 -0.25 -8.48
C GLU A 385 -1.04 -1.63 -8.35
N GLY A 386 -0.24 -1.81 -7.29
CA GLY A 386 0.27 -3.12 -6.93
C GLY A 386 -0.83 -4.05 -6.38
N TYR A 387 -1.76 -3.49 -5.59
CA TYR A 387 -3.00 -4.15 -5.15
C TYR A 387 -4.13 -3.13 -4.94
N GLY A 388 -3.97 -2.16 -4.03
CA GLY A 388 -4.97 -1.13 -3.73
C GLY A 388 -5.28 -0.99 -2.23
N ASN A 389 -4.25 -0.90 -1.39
CA ASN A 389 -4.42 -0.79 0.08
C ASN A 389 -5.38 0.32 0.50
N ASN A 390 -5.24 1.51 -0.09
CA ASN A 390 -6.13 2.63 0.23
C ASN A 390 -7.59 2.39 -0.19
N LEU A 391 -7.83 1.58 -1.25
CA LEU A 391 -9.17 1.16 -1.62
C LEU A 391 -9.77 0.28 -0.52
N LEU A 392 -9.02 -0.73 -0.06
CA LEU A 392 -9.47 -1.63 1.02
C LEU A 392 -9.67 -0.88 2.33
N GLU A 393 -8.80 0.10 2.63
CA GLU A 393 -8.91 0.95 3.82
C GLU A 393 -10.20 1.79 3.79
N MET A 394 -10.52 2.42 2.66
CA MET A 394 -11.79 3.15 2.51
C MET A 394 -13.00 2.23 2.71
N ILE A 395 -12.98 1.04 2.12
CA ILE A 395 -14.05 0.04 2.29
C ILE A 395 -14.16 -0.39 3.76
N SER A 396 -13.04 -0.69 4.43
CA SER A 396 -13.02 -1.16 5.83
C SER A 396 -13.62 -0.15 6.81
N LEU A 397 -13.56 1.13 6.46
CA LEU A 397 -14.15 2.23 7.23
C LEU A 397 -15.55 2.63 6.75
N GLY A 398 -16.16 1.80 5.88
CA GLY A 398 -17.54 1.98 5.44
C GLY A 398 -17.76 3.16 4.49
N LEU A 399 -16.72 3.65 3.84
CA LEU A 399 -16.84 4.64 2.79
C LEU A 399 -17.15 3.93 1.46
N PRO A 400 -18.28 4.19 0.79
CA PRO A 400 -18.50 3.71 -0.56
C PRO A 400 -17.52 4.40 -1.51
N VAL A 401 -17.07 3.69 -2.55
CA VAL A 401 -16.00 4.16 -3.43
C VAL A 401 -16.40 3.96 -4.90
N VAL A 402 -16.09 4.95 -5.74
CA VAL A 402 -16.12 4.83 -7.20
C VAL A 402 -14.68 4.68 -7.71
N ILE A 403 -14.46 3.82 -8.70
CA ILE A 403 -13.12 3.42 -9.12
C ILE A 403 -12.91 3.49 -10.63
N ASN A 404 -11.64 3.57 -11.05
CA ASN A 404 -11.21 3.09 -12.36
C ASN A 404 -10.75 1.63 -12.23
N ARG A 405 -11.16 0.73 -13.13
CA ARG A 405 -10.75 -0.67 -13.09
C ARG A 405 -9.33 -0.83 -13.64
N TYR A 406 -8.33 -0.74 -12.77
CA TYR A 406 -6.95 -1.05 -13.11
C TYR A 406 -6.72 -2.57 -13.23
N LYS A 407 -5.59 -2.98 -13.84
CA LYS A 407 -5.29 -4.39 -14.16
C LYS A 407 -5.48 -5.33 -12.97
N VAL A 408 -4.79 -5.06 -11.86
CA VAL A 408 -4.85 -5.91 -10.65
C VAL A 408 -6.26 -5.96 -10.05
N TYR A 409 -7.04 -4.87 -10.14
CA TYR A 409 -8.44 -4.92 -9.71
C TYR A 409 -9.23 -5.94 -10.54
N LYS A 410 -9.11 -5.91 -11.87
CA LYS A 410 -9.81 -6.84 -12.77
C LYS A 410 -9.42 -8.31 -12.50
N GLU A 411 -8.16 -8.56 -12.22
CA GLU A 411 -7.62 -9.92 -12.09
C GLU A 411 -7.77 -10.51 -10.68
N ASP A 412 -7.63 -9.69 -9.62
CA ASP A 412 -7.52 -10.16 -8.24
C ASP A 412 -8.69 -9.75 -7.32
N ILE A 413 -9.36 -8.61 -7.60
CA ILE A 413 -10.32 -8.02 -6.66
C ILE A 413 -11.77 -8.12 -7.18
N GLU A 414 -12.01 -7.87 -8.47
CA GLU A 414 -13.35 -7.84 -9.04
C GLU A 414 -14.13 -9.14 -8.80
N GLY A 415 -13.46 -10.29 -8.96
CA GLY A 415 -14.02 -11.62 -8.73
C GLY A 415 -14.40 -11.93 -7.27
N LEU A 416 -13.96 -11.11 -6.30
CA LEU A 416 -14.32 -11.24 -4.89
C LEU A 416 -15.76 -10.80 -4.62
N GLY A 417 -16.36 -9.99 -5.51
CA GLY A 417 -17.76 -9.63 -5.46
C GLY A 417 -18.07 -8.28 -4.80
N PHE A 418 -17.12 -7.37 -4.69
CA PHE A 418 -17.38 -6.00 -4.22
C PHE A 418 -18.35 -5.26 -5.15
N LYS A 419 -19.27 -4.50 -4.58
CA LYS A 419 -20.15 -3.58 -5.29
C LYS A 419 -19.47 -2.20 -5.36
N LEU A 420 -18.64 -1.98 -6.38
CA LEU A 420 -17.95 -0.72 -6.63
C LEU A 420 -18.35 -0.19 -8.01
N PRO A 421 -19.03 0.96 -8.11
CA PRO A 421 -19.25 1.61 -9.40
C PRO A 421 -17.91 1.98 -10.03
N TYR A 422 -17.78 1.76 -11.34
CA TYR A 422 -16.49 1.89 -12.01
C TYR A 422 -16.55 2.54 -13.38
N ILE A 423 -15.40 2.98 -13.83
CA ILE A 423 -15.08 3.31 -15.21
C ILE A 423 -13.96 2.40 -15.72
N ASP A 424 -13.80 2.34 -17.02
CA ASP A 424 -12.68 1.70 -17.69
C ASP A 424 -11.81 2.75 -18.38
N ASP A 425 -10.50 2.46 -18.44
CA ASP A 425 -9.52 3.21 -19.21
C ASP A 425 -9.50 4.73 -18.92
N GLY A 426 -9.91 5.11 -17.70
CA GLY A 426 -9.91 6.50 -17.25
C GLY A 426 -10.92 7.39 -17.96
N ILE A 427 -11.97 6.83 -18.56
CA ILE A 427 -13.01 7.58 -19.29
C ILE A 427 -14.23 7.73 -18.38
N LEU A 428 -14.51 8.96 -17.93
CA LEU A 428 -15.67 9.25 -17.11
C LEU A 428 -16.96 9.04 -17.88
N SER A 429 -17.86 8.21 -17.35
CA SER A 429 -19.15 7.88 -17.96
C SER A 429 -20.33 8.50 -17.20
N ASP A 430 -21.41 8.81 -17.93
CA ASP A 430 -22.67 9.26 -17.33
C ASP A 430 -23.24 8.20 -16.36
N GLU A 431 -23.03 6.91 -16.64
CA GLU A 431 -23.46 5.81 -15.77
C GLU A 431 -22.77 5.88 -14.38
N LEU A 432 -21.46 6.15 -14.34
CA LEU A 432 -20.75 6.33 -13.07
C LEU A 432 -21.29 7.51 -12.29
N VAL A 433 -21.56 8.64 -12.97
CA VAL A 433 -22.13 9.84 -12.35
C VAL A 433 -23.50 9.54 -11.75
N GLU A 434 -24.37 8.82 -12.46
CA GLU A 434 -25.69 8.41 -11.93
C GLU A 434 -25.57 7.46 -10.73
N LYS A 435 -24.67 6.49 -10.76
CA LYS A 435 -24.42 5.59 -9.63
C LYS A 435 -23.88 6.34 -8.42
N GLY A 436 -22.92 7.25 -8.64
CA GLY A 436 -22.39 8.12 -7.58
C GLY A 436 -23.48 9.03 -6.98
N TYR A 437 -24.28 9.65 -7.83
CA TYR A 437 -25.44 10.45 -7.41
C TYR A 437 -26.42 9.62 -6.55
N LYS A 438 -26.74 8.40 -6.99
CA LYS A 438 -27.62 7.50 -6.24
C LYS A 438 -27.05 7.15 -4.86
N ILE A 439 -25.76 6.83 -4.77
CA ILE A 439 -25.08 6.56 -3.48
C ILE A 439 -25.16 7.77 -2.54
N LEU A 440 -25.09 8.98 -3.08
CA LEU A 440 -25.10 10.22 -2.29
C LEU A 440 -26.51 10.67 -1.88
N THR A 441 -27.56 10.24 -2.58
CA THR A 441 -28.93 10.71 -2.38
C THR A 441 -29.91 9.65 -1.84
N ASP A 442 -29.63 8.36 -2.08
CA ASP A 442 -30.42 7.23 -1.62
C ASP A 442 -29.68 6.52 -0.47
N ILE A 443 -30.10 6.80 0.75
CA ILE A 443 -29.44 6.29 1.96
C ILE A 443 -29.56 4.77 2.10
N GLU A 444 -30.66 4.17 1.65
CA GLU A 444 -30.87 2.73 1.72
C GLU A 444 -29.92 2.00 0.75
N TYR A 445 -29.85 2.49 -0.48
CA TYR A 445 -28.92 1.98 -1.49
C TYR A 445 -27.45 2.12 -1.06
N ARG A 446 -27.08 3.29 -0.50
CA ARG A 446 -25.75 3.51 0.07
C ARG A 446 -25.42 2.46 1.13
N ASN A 447 -26.34 2.28 2.07
CA ASN A 447 -26.17 1.39 3.21
C ASN A 447 -26.09 -0.09 2.79
N GLU A 448 -26.85 -0.48 1.78
CA GLU A 448 -26.75 -1.82 1.19
C GLU A 448 -25.35 -2.07 0.62
N ILE A 449 -24.82 -1.12 -0.18
CA ILE A 449 -23.47 -1.21 -0.74
C ILE A 449 -22.41 -1.30 0.36
N VAL A 450 -22.47 -0.45 1.37
CA VAL A 450 -21.51 -0.42 2.47
C VAL A 450 -21.50 -1.75 3.22
N LYS A 451 -22.67 -2.25 3.62
CA LYS A 451 -22.77 -3.54 4.33
C LYS A 451 -22.27 -4.69 3.49
N HIS A 452 -22.66 -4.74 2.22
CA HIS A 452 -22.20 -5.78 1.31
C HIS A 452 -20.68 -5.79 1.18
N ASN A 453 -20.07 -4.62 0.97
CA ASN A 453 -18.62 -4.52 0.79
C ASN A 453 -17.85 -4.84 2.08
N LEU A 454 -18.36 -4.48 3.25
CA LEU A 454 -17.79 -4.88 4.54
C LEU A 454 -17.85 -6.40 4.74
N GLN A 455 -18.95 -7.03 4.35
CA GLN A 455 -19.09 -8.49 4.41
C GLN A 455 -18.09 -9.18 3.48
N VAL A 456 -17.97 -8.73 2.23
CA VAL A 456 -16.99 -9.27 1.26
C VAL A 456 -15.57 -9.10 1.79
N LEU A 457 -15.23 -7.92 2.34
CA LEU A 457 -13.92 -7.66 2.92
C LEU A 457 -13.61 -8.63 4.05
N LYS A 458 -14.56 -8.80 4.99
CA LYS A 458 -14.41 -9.71 6.13
C LYS A 458 -14.23 -11.16 5.71
N GLU A 459 -14.95 -11.63 4.70
CA GLU A 459 -14.91 -13.00 4.25
C GLU A 459 -13.70 -13.32 3.36
N LYS A 460 -13.25 -12.34 2.55
CA LYS A 460 -12.28 -12.59 1.47
C LYS A 460 -10.91 -11.98 1.67
N LEU A 461 -10.79 -10.92 2.46
CA LEU A 461 -9.55 -10.16 2.63
C LEU A 461 -9.27 -9.76 4.10
N ASP A 462 -9.81 -10.50 5.06
CA ASP A 462 -9.44 -10.39 6.48
C ASP A 462 -7.99 -10.84 6.70
N HIS A 463 -7.31 -10.31 7.71
CA HIS A 463 -5.91 -10.64 8.01
C HIS A 463 -5.65 -12.14 8.25
N LYS A 464 -6.67 -12.90 8.67
CA LYS A 464 -6.57 -14.34 8.81
C LYS A 464 -6.14 -15.04 7.52
N ILE A 465 -6.47 -14.50 6.35
CA ILE A 465 -6.06 -15.04 5.04
C ILE A 465 -4.53 -15.08 4.90
N ILE A 466 -3.84 -14.13 5.51
CA ILE A 466 -2.37 -14.14 5.54
C ILE A 466 -1.89 -15.42 6.24
N ALA A 467 -2.42 -15.73 7.41
CA ALA A 467 -2.06 -16.92 8.16
C ALA A 467 -2.43 -18.21 7.42
N ASP A 468 -3.63 -18.26 6.85
CA ASP A 468 -4.15 -19.43 6.13
C ASP A 468 -3.30 -19.76 4.88
N LYS A 469 -2.71 -18.75 4.23
CA LYS A 469 -1.84 -18.91 3.08
C LYS A 469 -0.37 -19.09 3.47
N LEU A 470 0.14 -18.24 4.35
CA LEU A 470 1.56 -18.21 4.71
C LEU A 470 1.97 -19.39 5.58
N GLY A 471 1.12 -19.83 6.51
CA GLY A 471 1.41 -20.94 7.41
C GLY A 471 1.78 -22.24 6.69
N PRO A 472 0.98 -22.72 5.71
CA PRO A 472 1.34 -23.89 4.90
C PRO A 472 2.64 -23.73 4.12
N LEU A 473 2.92 -22.53 3.58
CA LEU A 473 4.19 -22.27 2.88
C LEU A 473 5.37 -22.38 3.83
N ILE A 474 5.30 -21.74 5.01
CA ILE A 474 6.34 -21.83 6.02
C ILE A 474 6.59 -23.30 6.41
N LEU A 475 5.54 -24.05 6.70
CA LEU A 475 5.69 -25.48 7.01
C LEU A 475 6.42 -26.24 5.91
N LYS A 476 6.09 -26.01 4.64
CA LYS A 476 6.78 -26.61 3.49
C LYS A 476 8.25 -26.20 3.41
N MET A 477 8.61 -24.98 3.78
CA MET A 477 10.01 -24.51 3.77
C MET A 477 10.87 -25.27 4.78
N PHE A 478 10.28 -25.71 5.89
CA PHE A 478 10.96 -26.45 6.95
C PHE A 478 10.89 -27.98 6.80
N THR A 479 9.93 -28.49 6.04
CA THR A 479 9.90 -29.90 5.69
C THR A 479 10.91 -30.16 4.56
N ARG A 480 11.81 -31.13 4.75
CA ARG A 480 12.68 -31.61 3.68
C ARG A 480 11.81 -32.19 2.56
N ILE A 481 11.54 -31.41 1.55
CA ILE A 481 11.18 -31.95 0.25
C ILE A 481 12.49 -32.11 -0.52
N LEU A 482 12.85 -33.40 -0.67
CA LEU A 482 13.82 -33.91 -1.61
C LEU A 482 15.28 -33.89 -1.19
N SER A 483 15.66 -34.95 -0.55
CA SER A 483 16.78 -35.74 -1.03
C SER A 483 16.51 -36.10 -2.51
N LYS A 484 17.40 -35.73 -3.41
CA LYS A 484 17.47 -36.08 -4.83
C LYS A 484 16.73 -35.13 -5.81
N VAL A 485 17.27 -34.02 -6.12
CA VAL A 485 17.63 -33.64 -7.48
C VAL A 485 19.06 -33.15 -7.43
#